data_ebcf6b7740a90d6c862052302835e4e7
#
_entry.id   ebcf6b7740a90d6c862052302835e4e7
#
_cell.length_a   1.000
_cell.length_b   1.000
_cell.length_c   1.000
_cell.angle_alpha   90.00
_cell.angle_beta   90.00
_cell.angle_gamma   90.00
#
_symmetry.space_group_name_H-M   'P 1'
#
loop_
_entity.id
_entity.type
_entity.pdbx_description
1 polymer ?
#
loop_
_entity_poly.entity_id
_entity_poly.type
_entity_poly.pdbx_seq_one_letter_code
_entity_poly.pdbx_strand_id
1 'polypeptide(L)'
;LPLDGCAPKGMKRKMQMIYSMIFSLYCSKMVPVNHGKLVSAVSKVLLSIVPSDNLKYKIWKFAEKQMSKYKISDSKYITELCAGPHYMKNEYPKEIFEKAVYKDFEGYSLPLPVGYDEYLKIAFGDYMKLPPEEKRKAHHDIVYMNLEK
;
A
#
# COMPACT_ATOMS: atom_id res chain seq x y z
N LEU A 1 3.70 7.73 5.06
CA LEU A 1 3.48 6.72 4.00
C LEU A 1 4.82 6.32 3.44
N PRO A 2 5.13 5.01 3.34
CA PRO A 2 6.32 4.56 2.64
C PRO A 2 6.07 4.69 1.13
N LEU A 3 6.72 5.66 0.52
CA LEU A 3 6.64 5.91 -0.91
C LEU A 3 7.90 5.42 -1.61
N ASP A 4 7.73 4.78 -2.74
CA ASP A 4 8.81 4.26 -3.59
C ASP A 4 8.72 4.83 -5.01
N GLY A 5 9.86 4.93 -5.69
CA GLY A 5 9.87 5.27 -7.11
C GLY A 5 9.22 4.18 -7.96
N CYS A 6 8.39 4.57 -8.91
CA CYS A 6 7.83 3.63 -9.89
C CYS A 6 8.89 3.16 -10.87
N ALA A 7 8.91 1.86 -11.11
CA ALA A 7 9.64 1.29 -12.24
C ALA A 7 9.09 1.84 -13.57
N PRO A 8 9.90 1.91 -14.63
CA PRO A 8 9.42 2.22 -15.97
C PRO A 8 8.28 1.31 -16.40
N LYS A 9 7.27 1.87 -17.09
CA LYS A 9 6.11 1.12 -17.59
C LYS A 9 6.51 -0.13 -18.37
N GLY A 10 5.64 -1.11 -18.38
CA GLY A 10 5.86 -2.40 -19.05
C GLY A 10 6.34 -3.49 -18.10
N MET A 11 7.25 -4.36 -18.57
CA MET A 11 7.70 -5.54 -17.81
C MET A 11 8.33 -5.18 -16.45
N LYS A 12 9.13 -4.12 -16.40
CA LYS A 12 9.79 -3.68 -15.15
C LYS A 12 8.77 -3.31 -14.07
N ARG A 13 7.70 -2.60 -14.44
CA ARG A 13 6.63 -2.23 -13.51
C ARG A 13 5.84 -3.47 -13.05
N LYS A 14 5.54 -4.41 -13.95
CA LYS A 14 4.90 -5.68 -13.61
C LYS A 14 5.74 -6.48 -12.61
N MET A 15 7.05 -6.57 -12.82
CA MET A 15 7.96 -7.25 -11.90
C MET A 15 8.02 -6.54 -10.53
N GLN A 16 8.04 -5.21 -10.49
CA GLN A 16 7.97 -4.45 -9.25
C GLN A 16 6.71 -4.80 -8.44
N MET A 17 5.55 -4.90 -9.10
CA MET A 17 4.30 -5.29 -8.46
C MET A 17 4.32 -6.74 -7.96
N ILE A 18 4.92 -7.66 -8.73
CA ILE A 18 5.09 -9.06 -8.29
C ILE A 18 5.94 -9.14 -7.04
N TYR A 19 7.06 -8.42 -6.99
CA TYR A 19 7.91 -8.38 -5.79
C TYR A 19 7.17 -7.77 -4.59
N SER A 20 6.33 -6.76 -4.79
CA SER A 20 5.49 -6.21 -3.73
C SER A 20 4.47 -7.24 -3.19
N MET A 21 3.86 -8.05 -4.07
CA MET A 21 2.97 -9.14 -3.64
C MET A 21 3.72 -10.23 -2.87
N ILE A 22 4.91 -10.62 -3.33
CA ILE A 22 5.77 -11.58 -2.63
C ILE A 22 6.17 -11.02 -1.25
N PHE A 23 6.59 -9.74 -1.19
CA PHE A 23 6.88 -9.04 0.05
C PHE A 23 5.70 -9.13 1.02
N SER A 24 4.50 -8.73 0.59
CA SER A 24 3.29 -8.74 1.43
C SER A 24 2.96 -10.14 1.95
N LEU A 25 3.05 -11.17 1.10
CA LEU A 25 2.74 -12.55 1.47
C LEU A 25 3.69 -13.09 2.54
N TYR A 26 4.99 -12.94 2.34
CA TYR A 26 5.99 -13.51 3.26
C TYR A 26 6.24 -12.63 4.48
N CYS A 27 5.93 -11.33 4.43
CA CYS A 27 5.96 -10.43 5.58
C CYS A 27 4.79 -10.70 6.54
N SER A 28 3.56 -10.77 6.00
CA SER A 28 2.37 -11.03 6.82
C SER A 28 2.27 -12.48 7.29
N LYS A 29 2.82 -13.42 6.49
CA LYS A 29 2.66 -14.89 6.68
C LYS A 29 1.19 -15.34 6.72
N MET A 30 0.27 -14.51 6.22
CA MET A 30 -1.18 -14.75 6.23
C MET A 30 -1.69 -15.03 4.82
N VAL A 31 -2.65 -15.95 4.74
CA VAL A 31 -3.36 -16.22 3.47
C VAL A 31 -4.40 -15.11 3.24
N PRO A 32 -4.35 -14.39 2.11
CA PRO A 32 -5.30 -13.31 1.83
C PRO A 32 -6.67 -13.88 1.44
N VAL A 33 -7.57 -14.04 2.42
CA VAL A 33 -8.90 -14.65 2.20
C VAL A 33 -9.86 -13.77 1.38
N ASN A 34 -9.69 -12.45 1.41
CA ASN A 34 -10.59 -11.49 0.76
C ASN A 34 -10.26 -11.24 -0.73
N HIS A 35 -9.25 -11.89 -1.29
CA HIS A 35 -8.80 -11.68 -2.68
C HIS A 35 -9.22 -12.81 -3.65
N GLY A 36 -10.19 -13.62 -3.26
CA GLY A 36 -10.74 -14.71 -4.06
C GLY A 36 -10.06 -16.07 -3.84
N LYS A 37 -10.78 -17.14 -4.15
CA LYS A 37 -10.38 -18.53 -3.86
C LYS A 37 -9.05 -18.92 -4.51
N LEU A 38 -8.80 -18.48 -5.76
CA LEU A 38 -7.56 -18.80 -6.47
C LEU A 38 -6.34 -18.16 -5.81
N VAL A 39 -6.42 -16.87 -5.46
CA VAL A 39 -5.33 -16.16 -4.79
C VAL A 39 -5.05 -16.79 -3.43
N SER A 40 -6.10 -17.12 -2.67
CA SER A 40 -5.97 -17.80 -1.38
C SER A 40 -5.29 -19.17 -1.51
N ALA A 41 -5.70 -19.98 -2.51
CA ALA A 41 -5.12 -21.32 -2.74
C ALA A 41 -3.62 -21.22 -3.12
N VAL A 42 -3.29 -20.35 -4.06
CA VAL A 42 -1.89 -20.12 -4.48
C VAL A 42 -1.04 -19.62 -3.30
N SER A 43 -1.53 -18.66 -2.53
CA SER A 43 -0.84 -18.14 -1.36
C SER A 43 -0.60 -19.21 -0.29
N LYS A 44 -1.60 -20.07 -0.04
CA LYS A 44 -1.47 -21.19 0.89
C LYS A 44 -0.37 -22.17 0.44
N VAL A 45 -0.34 -22.52 -0.84
CA VAL A 45 0.69 -23.39 -1.41
C VAL A 45 2.07 -22.74 -1.27
N LEU A 46 2.23 -21.47 -1.64
CA LEU A 46 3.51 -20.76 -1.55
C LEU A 46 4.03 -20.68 -0.11
N LEU A 47 3.15 -20.44 0.87
CA LEU A 47 3.54 -20.42 2.28
C LEU A 47 3.89 -21.82 2.82
N SER A 48 3.27 -22.89 2.31
CA SER A 48 3.53 -24.26 2.75
C SER A 48 4.82 -24.85 2.15
N ILE A 49 5.18 -24.49 0.92
CA ILE A 49 6.42 -24.92 0.29
C ILE A 49 7.66 -24.38 1.01
N VAL A 50 7.52 -23.24 1.68
CA VAL A 50 8.59 -22.59 2.44
C VAL A 50 8.31 -22.68 3.95
N PRO A 51 8.54 -23.81 4.61
CA PRO A 51 8.21 -23.98 6.03
C PRO A 51 9.12 -23.18 6.98
N SER A 52 10.38 -22.97 6.60
CA SER A 52 11.37 -22.27 7.43
C SER A 52 11.13 -20.76 7.51
N ASP A 53 10.97 -20.23 8.72
CA ASP A 53 10.83 -18.80 8.94
C ASP A 53 12.06 -18.00 8.51
N ASN A 54 13.25 -18.56 8.64
CA ASN A 54 14.48 -17.93 8.15
C ASN A 54 14.48 -17.81 6.62
N LEU A 55 13.98 -18.83 5.91
CA LEU A 55 13.87 -18.78 4.46
C LEU A 55 12.78 -17.79 4.02
N LYS A 56 11.63 -17.75 4.71
CA LYS A 56 10.57 -16.73 4.48
C LYS A 56 11.12 -15.33 4.66
N TYR A 57 11.93 -15.10 5.70
CA TYR A 57 12.58 -13.81 5.94
C TYR A 57 13.54 -13.43 4.79
N LYS A 58 14.34 -14.37 4.30
CA LYS A 58 15.26 -14.11 3.17
C LYS A 58 14.50 -13.78 1.88
N ILE A 59 13.38 -14.48 1.60
CA ILE A 59 12.54 -14.22 0.44
C ILE A 59 11.90 -12.82 0.57
N TRP A 60 11.35 -12.51 1.72
CA TRP A 60 10.76 -11.21 2.02
C TRP A 60 11.78 -10.08 1.84
N LYS A 61 12.99 -10.20 2.42
CA LYS A 61 14.07 -9.21 2.28
C LYS A 61 14.55 -9.05 0.85
N PHE A 62 14.63 -10.13 0.10
CA PHE A 62 14.96 -10.07 -1.33
C PHE A 62 13.88 -9.34 -2.12
N ALA A 63 12.61 -9.64 -1.87
CA ALA A 63 11.48 -8.98 -2.53
C ALA A 63 11.44 -7.48 -2.22
N GLU A 64 11.64 -7.09 -0.95
CA GLU A 64 11.76 -5.70 -0.51
C GLU A 64 12.84 -4.96 -1.31
N LYS A 65 14.05 -5.53 -1.37
CA LYS A 65 15.17 -4.95 -2.13
C LYS A 65 14.87 -4.80 -3.63
N GLN A 66 14.13 -5.74 -4.22
CA GLN A 66 13.80 -5.68 -5.65
C GLN A 66 12.67 -4.68 -5.95
N MET A 67 11.64 -4.59 -5.11
CA MET A 67 10.55 -3.64 -5.33
C MET A 67 10.97 -2.20 -5.10
N SER A 68 11.85 -1.93 -4.11
CA SER A 68 12.28 -0.57 -3.72
C SER A 68 13.56 -0.08 -4.41
N LYS A 69 14.06 -0.80 -5.43
CA LYS A 69 15.32 -0.43 -6.10
C LYS A 69 15.26 0.84 -6.95
N TYR A 70 14.05 1.31 -7.28
CA TYR A 70 13.87 2.50 -8.08
C TYR A 70 13.81 3.74 -7.18
N LYS A 71 14.80 4.62 -7.32
CA LYS A 71 14.88 5.84 -6.51
C LYS A 71 13.79 6.83 -6.92
N ILE A 72 13.21 7.51 -5.94
CA ILE A 72 12.20 8.56 -6.17
C ILE A 72 12.78 9.68 -7.05
N SER A 73 14.06 10.06 -6.84
CA SER A 73 14.75 11.07 -7.64
C SER A 73 14.73 10.79 -9.14
N ASP A 74 14.88 9.51 -9.50
CA ASP A 74 15.08 9.07 -10.89
C ASP A 74 13.76 8.63 -11.54
N SER A 75 12.66 8.64 -10.75
CA SER A 75 11.34 8.21 -11.20
C SER A 75 10.44 9.40 -11.53
N LYS A 76 9.61 9.27 -12.57
CA LYS A 76 8.57 10.25 -12.90
C LYS A 76 7.37 10.14 -11.94
N TYR A 77 7.07 8.93 -11.50
CA TYR A 77 5.96 8.63 -10.61
C TYR A 77 6.46 7.92 -9.36
N ILE A 78 5.71 8.06 -8.30
CA ILE A 78 5.89 7.33 -7.05
C ILE A 78 4.64 6.52 -6.73
N THR A 79 4.77 5.53 -5.86
CA THR A 79 3.72 4.56 -5.55
C THR A 79 3.84 4.04 -4.13
N GLU A 80 2.77 3.45 -3.62
CA GLU A 80 2.70 2.88 -2.28
C GLU A 80 2.81 1.35 -2.35
N LEU A 81 4.03 0.83 -2.44
CA LEU A 81 4.26 -0.62 -2.62
C LEU A 81 3.86 -1.47 -1.41
N CYS A 82 3.90 -0.91 -0.20
CA CYS A 82 3.57 -1.62 1.03
C CYS A 82 2.08 -1.56 1.42
N ALA A 83 1.27 -0.76 0.72
CA ALA A 83 -0.14 -0.55 1.05
C ALA A 83 -1.09 -1.64 0.49
N GLY A 84 -0.54 -2.67 -0.15
CA GLY A 84 -1.28 -3.79 -0.73
C GLY A 84 -1.67 -3.61 -2.20
N PRO A 85 -2.24 -4.67 -2.83
CA PRO A 85 -2.43 -4.74 -4.29
C PRO A 85 -3.29 -3.63 -4.90
N HIS A 86 -4.19 -3.04 -4.12
CA HIS A 86 -5.05 -1.96 -4.59
C HIS A 86 -4.24 -0.68 -4.79
N TYR A 87 -3.51 -0.26 -3.76
CA TYR A 87 -2.77 1.01 -3.77
C TYR A 87 -1.49 0.96 -4.61
N MET A 88 -0.82 -0.20 -4.68
CA MET A 88 0.40 -0.33 -5.48
C MET A 88 0.19 -0.11 -7.00
N LYS A 89 -1.06 -0.09 -7.48
CA LYS A 89 -1.39 0.25 -8.87
C LYS A 89 -1.39 1.75 -9.12
N ASN A 90 -1.57 2.55 -8.06
CA ASN A 90 -1.60 3.99 -8.17
C ASN A 90 -0.20 4.52 -8.48
N GLU A 91 -0.14 5.44 -9.42
CA GLU A 91 1.08 6.13 -9.81
C GLU A 91 0.85 7.62 -9.59
N TYR A 92 1.50 8.17 -8.57
CA TYR A 92 1.39 9.57 -8.22
C TYR A 92 2.51 10.37 -8.89
N PRO A 93 2.23 11.49 -9.59
CA PRO A 93 3.28 12.40 -10.02
C PRO A 93 4.12 12.83 -8.81
N LYS A 94 5.45 12.77 -8.92
CA LYS A 94 6.32 13.09 -7.77
C LYS A 94 6.19 14.54 -7.32
N GLU A 95 5.79 15.43 -8.23
CA GLU A 95 5.55 16.86 -8.00
C GLU A 95 4.50 17.11 -6.91
N ILE A 96 3.58 16.18 -6.71
CA ILE A 96 2.57 16.23 -5.62
C ILE A 96 3.25 16.40 -4.25
N PHE A 97 4.45 15.83 -4.07
CA PHE A 97 5.15 15.76 -2.79
C PHE A 97 6.36 16.69 -2.70
N GLU A 98 6.59 17.58 -3.67
CA GLU A 98 7.77 18.45 -3.70
C GLU A 98 7.81 19.47 -2.56
N LYS A 99 6.64 19.91 -2.10
CA LYS A 99 6.52 20.93 -1.06
C LYS A 99 5.42 20.56 -0.08
N ALA A 100 5.57 21.02 1.16
CA ALA A 100 4.50 21.01 2.15
C ALA A 100 3.71 22.32 2.09
N VAL A 101 2.39 22.22 2.17
CA VAL A 101 1.47 23.32 2.45
C VAL A 101 0.83 23.08 3.81
N TYR A 102 0.60 24.15 4.57
CA TYR A 102 -0.01 24.04 5.88
C TYR A 102 -1.49 24.34 5.78
N LYS A 103 -2.32 23.52 6.39
CA LYS A 103 -3.78 23.68 6.47
C LYS A 103 -4.23 23.56 7.91
N ASP A 104 -5.21 24.37 8.26
CA ASP A 104 -5.80 24.29 9.59
C ASP A 104 -6.75 23.09 9.68
N PHE A 105 -6.57 22.32 10.74
CA PHE A 105 -7.42 21.19 11.09
C PHE A 105 -7.66 21.21 12.60
N GLU A 106 -8.90 21.44 13.01
CA GLU A 106 -9.30 21.51 14.41
C GLU A 106 -8.43 22.46 15.28
N GLY A 107 -8.03 23.60 14.73
CA GLY A 107 -7.18 24.59 15.39
C GLY A 107 -5.67 24.31 15.33
N TYR A 108 -5.26 23.27 14.63
CA TYR A 108 -3.84 22.93 14.41
C TYR A 108 -3.46 23.14 12.95
N SER A 109 -2.30 23.76 12.73
CA SER A 109 -1.73 23.91 11.40
C SER A 109 -0.91 22.68 11.04
N LEU A 110 -1.41 21.82 10.13
CA LEU A 110 -0.79 20.55 9.76
C LEU A 110 -0.19 20.61 8.35
N PRO A 111 1.01 20.01 8.15
CA PRO A 111 1.63 19.93 6.83
C PRO A 111 0.96 18.88 5.96
N LEU A 112 0.60 19.27 4.74
CA LEU A 112 0.11 18.39 3.68
C LEU A 112 1.01 18.51 2.45
N PRO A 113 1.09 17.49 1.59
CA PRO A 113 1.72 17.64 0.28
C PRO A 113 1.05 18.74 -0.54
N VAL A 114 1.80 19.49 -1.33
CA VAL A 114 1.25 20.59 -2.15
C VAL A 114 0.15 20.10 -3.10
N GLY A 115 0.27 18.89 -3.63
CA GLY A 115 -0.72 18.24 -4.49
C GLY A 115 -1.68 17.31 -3.75
N TYR A 116 -2.00 17.56 -2.48
CA TYR A 116 -2.85 16.69 -1.66
C TYR A 116 -4.21 16.35 -2.30
N ASP A 117 -4.83 17.28 -3.01
CA ASP A 117 -6.11 17.06 -3.68
C ASP A 117 -5.99 16.05 -4.84
N GLU A 118 -4.93 16.16 -5.65
CA GLU A 118 -4.63 15.19 -6.71
C GLU A 118 -4.29 13.81 -6.14
N TYR A 119 -3.50 13.77 -5.06
CA TYR A 119 -3.22 12.52 -4.33
C TYR A 119 -4.51 11.83 -3.89
N LEU A 120 -5.42 12.57 -3.24
CA LEU A 120 -6.68 12.04 -2.74
C LEU A 120 -7.59 11.56 -3.88
N LYS A 121 -7.63 12.28 -5.01
CA LYS A 121 -8.39 11.86 -6.20
C LYS A 121 -7.84 10.57 -6.81
N ILE A 122 -6.52 10.43 -6.91
CA ILE A 122 -5.89 9.20 -7.43
C ILE A 122 -6.14 8.04 -6.47
N ALA A 123 -6.02 8.25 -5.15
CA ALA A 123 -6.13 7.18 -4.15
C ALA A 123 -7.58 6.74 -3.91
N PHE A 124 -8.53 7.68 -3.86
CA PHE A 124 -9.88 7.46 -3.36
C PHE A 124 -10.99 7.88 -4.33
N GLY A 125 -10.65 8.46 -5.49
CA GLY A 125 -11.62 8.97 -6.45
C GLY A 125 -12.29 10.25 -5.96
N ASP A 126 -13.61 10.31 -6.02
CA ASP A 126 -14.40 11.44 -5.49
C ASP A 126 -14.49 11.37 -3.96
N TYR A 127 -13.37 11.69 -3.30
CA TYR A 127 -13.21 11.55 -1.85
C TYR A 127 -14.09 12.53 -1.04
N MET A 128 -14.60 13.60 -1.67
CA MET A 128 -15.52 14.54 -1.03
C MET A 128 -16.94 14.00 -0.94
N LYS A 129 -17.27 12.97 -1.72
CA LYS A 129 -18.57 12.32 -1.70
C LYS A 129 -18.62 11.26 -0.62
N LEU A 130 -19.53 11.42 0.32
CA LEU A 130 -19.75 10.39 1.34
C LEU A 130 -20.17 9.06 0.69
N PRO A 131 -19.64 7.93 1.16
CA PRO A 131 -20.10 6.62 0.70
C PRO A 131 -21.60 6.43 0.94
N PRO A 132 -22.30 5.56 0.18
CA PRO A 132 -23.67 5.16 0.48
C PRO A 132 -23.80 4.66 1.92
N GLU A 133 -24.96 4.89 2.55
CA GLU A 133 -25.16 4.60 3.99
C GLU A 133 -24.84 3.15 4.36
N GLU A 134 -25.20 2.20 3.50
CA GLU A 134 -24.89 0.78 3.69
C GLU A 134 -23.38 0.48 3.75
N LYS A 135 -22.52 1.36 3.20
CA LYS A 135 -21.07 1.23 3.21
C LYS A 135 -20.37 2.04 4.30
N ARG A 136 -21.14 2.81 5.10
CA ARG A 136 -20.60 3.60 6.22
C ARG A 136 -20.43 2.79 7.52
N LYS A 137 -20.26 1.49 7.40
CA LYS A 137 -20.04 0.62 8.57
C LYS A 137 -18.56 0.62 8.94
N ALA A 138 -18.28 0.60 10.25
CA ALA A 138 -16.93 0.38 10.74
C ALA A 138 -16.41 -0.97 10.21
N HIS A 139 -15.18 -0.96 9.68
CA HIS A 139 -14.53 -2.19 9.18
C HIS A 139 -13.82 -2.98 10.27
N HIS A 140 -13.90 -2.52 11.51
CA HIS A 140 -13.29 -3.18 12.66
C HIS A 140 -14.37 -3.68 13.59
N ASP A 141 -14.36 -4.98 13.88
CA ASP A 141 -15.17 -5.56 14.94
C ASP A 141 -14.56 -5.13 16.28
N ILE A 142 -15.33 -4.36 17.06
CA ILE A 142 -14.92 -3.98 18.42
C ILE A 142 -15.18 -5.18 19.32
N VAL A 143 -14.12 -5.90 19.66
CA VAL A 143 -14.20 -7.09 20.52
C VAL A 143 -14.28 -6.69 21.99
N TYR A 144 -13.65 -5.58 22.36
CA TYR A 144 -13.65 -5.06 23.73
C TYR A 144 -13.42 -3.54 23.73
N MET A 145 -14.19 -2.81 24.53
CA MET A 145 -14.01 -1.38 24.76
C MET A 145 -14.14 -1.12 26.27
N ASN A 146 -13.08 -0.64 26.91
CA ASN A 146 -13.12 -0.12 28.29
C ASN A 146 -13.13 1.42 28.21
N LEU A 147 -14.23 2.02 28.67
CA LEU A 147 -14.42 3.47 28.74
C LEU A 147 -14.25 4.02 30.16
N GLU A 148 -13.84 3.19 31.12
CA GLU A 148 -13.52 3.64 32.46
C GLU A 148 -12.22 4.48 32.44
N LYS A 149 -12.34 5.71 32.93
CA LYS A 149 -11.20 6.63 33.14
C LYS A 149 -10.59 6.40 34.49
#